data_fe4242d944cfa7861ab2fea532c6fa48
#
_entry.id   fe4242d944cfa7861ab2fea532c6fa48
#
_cell.length_a   1.000
_cell.length_b   1.000
_cell.length_c   1.000
_cell.angle_alpha   90.00
_cell.angle_beta   90.00
_cell.angle_gamma   90.00
#
_symmetry.space_group_name_H-M   'P 1'
#
loop_
_entity.id
_entity.type
_entity.pdbx_description
1 polymer ?
#
loop_
_entity_poly.entity_id
_entity_poly.type
_entity_poly.pdbx_seq_one_letter_code
_entity_poly.pdbx_strand_id
1 'polypeptide(L)'
;MFLLYTRMPKPIWAYVLGHEFTHAIASMLCGGRVRGMKVTGKGGHVYVTRDNFFVTLSPYFIPIYAIMVFVVFALSRQFFSWDTPMAWAAFFWALGLAYSFHIFLTWDILHTRQPDITSQGYLFSAVIIFLGNSMIAVLGMKFVSNGIGFSQIAYSLGSEVSETYRIIGSFAQNG
;
A
#
# COMPACT_ATOMS: atom_id res chain seq x y z
N MET A 1 7.04 -8.04 16.79
CA MET A 1 6.73 -8.46 15.42
C MET A 1 7.93 -8.38 14.48
N PHE A 2 8.73 -7.33 14.49
CA PHE A 2 9.93 -7.20 13.65
C PHE A 2 10.88 -8.42 13.78
N LEU A 3 11.19 -8.86 15.00
CA LEU A 3 12.08 -10.02 15.28
C LEU A 3 11.52 -11.36 14.79
N LEU A 4 10.21 -11.52 14.70
CA LEU A 4 9.57 -12.73 14.16
C LEU A 4 9.79 -12.85 12.64
N TYR A 5 9.62 -11.76 11.90
CA TYR A 5 9.80 -11.74 10.44
C TYR A 5 11.25 -11.94 9.99
N THR A 6 12.23 -11.58 10.82
CA THR A 6 13.67 -11.78 10.49
C THR A 6 14.15 -13.22 10.67
N ARG A 7 13.44 -14.03 11.46
CA ARG A 7 13.82 -15.43 11.78
C ARG A 7 12.93 -16.51 11.18
N MET A 8 11.75 -16.15 10.67
CA MET A 8 10.86 -17.11 10.01
C MET A 8 11.16 -17.22 8.51
N PRO A 9 10.97 -18.40 7.89
CA PRO A 9 11.06 -18.53 6.44
C PRO A 9 10.02 -17.58 5.81
N LYS A 10 10.53 -16.59 5.05
CA LYS A 10 9.66 -15.58 4.41
C LYS A 10 8.78 -16.29 3.38
N PRO A 11 7.45 -16.14 3.41
CA PRO A 11 6.58 -16.73 2.40
C PRO A 11 6.63 -15.90 1.10
N ILE A 12 7.82 -15.92 0.46
CA ILE A 12 8.11 -15.11 -0.74
C ILE A 12 7.09 -15.36 -1.85
N TRP A 13 6.62 -16.60 -2.00
CA TRP A 13 5.62 -16.93 -3.01
C TRP A 13 4.30 -16.17 -2.79
N ALA A 14 3.87 -16.01 -1.53
CA ALA A 14 2.66 -15.25 -1.20
C ALA A 14 2.84 -13.77 -1.51
N TYR A 15 4.02 -13.20 -1.17
CA TYR A 15 4.32 -11.83 -1.55
C TYR A 15 4.33 -11.65 -3.07
N VAL A 16 5.02 -12.53 -3.81
CA VAL A 16 5.05 -12.48 -5.28
C VAL A 16 3.64 -12.59 -5.86
N LEU A 17 2.80 -13.49 -5.32
CA LEU A 17 1.40 -13.60 -5.74
C LEU A 17 0.65 -12.28 -5.56
N GLY A 18 0.73 -11.66 -4.38
CA GLY A 18 0.08 -10.37 -4.12
C GLY A 18 0.63 -9.26 -5.01
N HIS A 19 1.93 -9.23 -5.27
CA HIS A 19 2.60 -8.28 -6.14
C HIS A 19 2.07 -8.38 -7.59
N GLU A 20 2.14 -9.55 -8.20
CA GLU A 20 1.63 -9.77 -9.55
C GLU A 20 0.11 -9.55 -9.66
N PHE A 21 -0.63 -9.92 -8.62
CA PHE A 21 -2.06 -9.68 -8.57
C PHE A 21 -2.40 -8.19 -8.49
N THR A 22 -1.58 -7.40 -7.82
CA THR A 22 -1.75 -5.94 -7.79
C THR A 22 -1.51 -5.31 -9.16
N HIS A 23 -0.47 -5.72 -9.89
CA HIS A 23 -0.26 -5.32 -11.29
C HIS A 23 -1.49 -5.66 -12.15
N ALA A 24 -2.03 -6.87 -12.00
CA ALA A 24 -3.21 -7.32 -12.75
C ALA A 24 -4.41 -6.41 -12.49
N ILE A 25 -4.74 -6.14 -11.22
CA ILE A 25 -5.86 -5.26 -10.84
C ILE A 25 -5.62 -3.83 -11.33
N ALA A 26 -4.44 -3.27 -11.10
CA ALA A 26 -4.10 -1.91 -11.52
C ALA A 26 -4.21 -1.75 -13.04
N SER A 27 -3.75 -2.73 -13.81
CA SER A 27 -3.91 -2.72 -15.26
C SER A 27 -5.38 -2.75 -15.69
N MET A 28 -6.20 -3.59 -15.05
CA MET A 28 -7.65 -3.63 -15.32
C MET A 28 -8.32 -2.30 -14.98
N LEU A 29 -7.98 -1.67 -13.86
CA LEU A 29 -8.49 -0.35 -13.50
C LEU A 29 -8.08 0.74 -14.49
N CYS A 30 -6.93 0.59 -15.14
CA CYS A 30 -6.46 1.47 -16.22
C CYS A 30 -7.06 1.10 -17.60
N GLY A 31 -8.08 0.23 -17.67
CA GLY A 31 -8.72 -0.21 -18.92
C GLY A 31 -7.91 -1.25 -19.72
N GLY A 32 -6.96 -1.92 -19.06
CA GLY A 32 -6.20 -3.04 -19.61
C GLY A 32 -6.87 -4.39 -19.40
N ARG A 33 -6.21 -5.43 -19.92
CA ARG A 33 -6.63 -6.83 -19.78
C ARG A 33 -5.44 -7.67 -19.33
N VAL A 34 -5.71 -8.67 -18.50
CA VAL A 34 -4.73 -9.68 -18.07
C VAL A 34 -4.74 -10.81 -19.11
N ARG A 35 -3.58 -11.14 -19.66
CA ARG A 35 -3.40 -12.24 -20.62
C ARG A 35 -2.87 -13.52 -19.98
N GLY A 36 -2.24 -13.39 -18.81
CA GLY A 36 -1.71 -14.53 -18.06
C GLY A 36 -0.92 -14.07 -16.85
N MET A 37 -0.73 -14.98 -15.90
CA MET A 37 0.07 -14.76 -14.71
C MET A 37 0.88 -16.02 -14.40
N LYS A 38 2.14 -15.85 -14.01
CA LYS A 38 3.01 -16.93 -13.54
C LYS A 38 3.61 -16.50 -12.21
N VAL A 39 3.43 -17.31 -11.18
CA VAL A 39 3.97 -17.07 -9.84
C VAL A 39 4.78 -18.28 -9.41
N THR A 40 5.99 -18.04 -8.90
CA THR A 40 6.89 -19.08 -8.37
C THR A 40 7.51 -18.58 -7.07
N GLY A 41 8.14 -19.46 -6.31
CA GLY A 41 8.89 -19.08 -5.11
C GLY A 41 10.16 -18.25 -5.38
N LYS A 42 10.54 -18.09 -6.67
CA LYS A 42 11.74 -17.33 -7.09
C LYS A 42 11.40 -16.00 -7.77
N GLY A 43 10.11 -15.73 -8.04
CA GLY A 43 9.61 -14.54 -8.71
C GLY A 43 8.33 -14.83 -9.49
N GLY A 44 7.71 -13.78 -10.00
CA GLY A 44 6.49 -13.84 -10.79
C GLY A 44 6.54 -12.94 -12.00
N HIS A 45 5.52 -13.05 -12.82
CA HIS A 45 5.27 -12.14 -13.93
C HIS A 45 3.80 -12.18 -14.33
N VAL A 46 3.21 -11.02 -14.56
CA VAL A 46 1.86 -10.88 -15.12
C VAL A 46 1.93 -10.23 -16.50
N TYR A 47 1.25 -10.83 -17.46
CA TYR A 47 1.11 -10.28 -18.82
C TYR A 47 -0.12 -9.42 -18.90
N VAL A 48 0.08 -8.11 -18.96
CA VAL A 48 -0.99 -7.10 -19.04
C VAL A 48 -0.92 -6.32 -20.35
N THR A 49 -2.05 -5.75 -20.79
CA THR A 49 -2.11 -4.97 -22.04
C THR A 49 -1.95 -3.48 -21.81
N ARG A 50 -2.07 -3.01 -20.57
CA ARG A 50 -1.80 -1.62 -20.16
C ARG A 50 -0.72 -1.65 -19.11
N ASP A 51 0.34 -0.90 -19.38
CA ASP A 51 1.47 -0.71 -18.51
C ASP A 51 1.81 0.78 -18.48
N ASN A 52 1.64 1.39 -17.31
CA ASN A 52 1.99 2.77 -17.02
C ASN A 52 2.59 2.85 -15.62
N PHE A 53 3.11 4.01 -15.22
CA PHE A 53 3.76 4.18 -13.93
C PHE A 53 2.89 3.73 -12.75
N PHE A 54 1.57 3.93 -12.80
CA PHE A 54 0.65 3.51 -11.75
C PHE A 54 0.56 1.98 -11.69
N VAL A 55 0.40 1.31 -12.83
CA VAL A 55 0.39 -0.16 -12.92
C VAL A 55 1.70 -0.71 -12.40
N THR A 56 2.83 -0.16 -12.88
CA THR A 56 4.19 -0.62 -12.55
C THR A 56 4.52 -0.43 -11.06
N LEU A 57 4.12 0.69 -10.45
CA LEU A 57 4.50 1.01 -9.08
C LEU A 57 3.44 0.65 -8.02
N SER A 58 2.22 0.31 -8.44
CA SER A 58 1.11 0.00 -7.52
C SER A 58 1.42 -1.09 -6.48
N PRO A 59 2.17 -2.18 -6.76
CA PRO A 59 2.46 -3.21 -5.75
C PRO A 59 3.28 -2.70 -4.56
N TYR A 60 3.98 -1.59 -4.71
CA TYR A 60 4.85 -1.03 -3.67
C TYR A 60 4.12 -0.13 -2.68
N PHE A 61 2.88 0.27 -2.97
CA PHE A 61 2.07 1.09 -2.07
C PHE A 61 0.64 0.59 -1.85
N ILE A 62 0.13 -0.35 -2.68
CA ILE A 62 -1.19 -0.94 -2.48
C ILE A 62 -1.07 -2.21 -1.63
N PRO A 63 -1.53 -2.20 -0.37
CA PRO A 63 -1.45 -3.35 0.53
C PRO A 63 -2.58 -4.35 0.22
N ILE A 64 -2.44 -5.11 -0.86
CA ILE A 64 -3.51 -5.96 -1.42
C ILE A 64 -4.11 -6.92 -0.38
N TYR A 65 -3.27 -7.50 0.48
CA TYR A 65 -3.75 -8.43 1.53
C TYR A 65 -4.55 -7.71 2.62
N ALA A 66 -4.18 -6.47 2.97
CA ALA A 66 -4.98 -5.67 3.91
C ALA A 66 -6.33 -5.29 3.30
N ILE A 67 -6.36 -4.96 1.99
CA ILE A 67 -7.60 -4.72 1.25
C ILE A 67 -8.47 -5.98 1.23
N MET A 68 -7.88 -7.16 1.00
CA MET A 68 -8.62 -8.43 1.04
C MET A 68 -9.22 -8.70 2.41
N VAL A 69 -8.48 -8.50 3.50
CA VAL A 69 -8.99 -8.64 4.87
C VAL A 69 -10.18 -7.69 5.09
N PHE A 70 -10.05 -6.44 4.66
CA PHE A 70 -11.12 -5.46 4.76
C PHE A 70 -12.38 -5.88 3.99
N VAL A 71 -12.23 -6.30 2.74
CA VAL A 71 -13.34 -6.72 1.87
C VAL A 71 -14.03 -7.95 2.45
N VAL A 72 -13.25 -8.96 2.89
CA VAL A 72 -13.82 -10.18 3.52
C VAL A 72 -14.59 -9.84 4.78
N PHE A 73 -14.07 -8.96 5.64
CA PHE A 73 -14.77 -8.52 6.84
C PHE A 73 -16.04 -7.75 6.49
N ALA A 74 -15.99 -6.80 5.56
CA ALA A 74 -17.13 -6.01 5.13
C ALA A 74 -18.25 -6.89 4.53
N LEU A 75 -17.89 -7.87 3.71
CA LEU A 75 -18.85 -8.83 3.14
C LEU A 75 -19.41 -9.79 4.19
N SER A 76 -18.58 -10.28 5.10
CA SER A 76 -19.02 -11.20 6.15
C SER A 76 -20.05 -10.56 7.09
N ARG A 77 -20.02 -9.25 7.29
CA ARG A 77 -21.04 -8.52 8.07
C ARG A 77 -22.44 -8.58 7.46
N GLN A 78 -22.57 -8.89 6.18
CA GLN A 78 -23.90 -9.09 5.54
C GLN A 78 -24.56 -10.41 5.99
N PHE A 79 -23.75 -11.39 6.42
CA PHE A 79 -24.21 -12.73 6.74
C PHE A 79 -24.14 -13.07 8.22
N PHE A 80 -23.29 -12.36 8.98
CA PHE A 80 -23.03 -12.64 10.39
C PHE A 80 -23.09 -11.36 11.22
N SER A 81 -23.59 -11.46 12.45
CA SER A 81 -23.56 -10.35 13.43
C SER A 81 -22.19 -10.27 14.08
N TRP A 82 -21.31 -9.44 13.51
CA TRP A 82 -19.93 -9.24 13.99
C TRP A 82 -19.77 -8.04 14.94
N ASP A 83 -20.86 -7.62 15.61
CA ASP A 83 -20.84 -6.43 16.47
C ASP A 83 -20.33 -6.73 17.90
N THR A 84 -19.43 -7.71 18.04
CA THR A 84 -18.78 -8.04 19.30
C THR A 84 -17.40 -7.41 19.37
N PRO A 85 -16.93 -6.98 20.57
CA PRO A 85 -15.56 -6.47 20.75
C PRO A 85 -14.49 -7.43 20.26
N MET A 86 -14.73 -8.74 20.39
CA MET A 86 -13.81 -9.79 19.96
C MET A 86 -13.69 -9.85 18.43
N ALA A 87 -14.78 -9.69 17.70
CA ALA A 87 -14.77 -9.68 16.23
C ALA A 87 -14.01 -8.45 15.69
N TRP A 88 -14.22 -7.29 16.29
CA TRP A 88 -13.47 -6.09 15.96
C TRP A 88 -11.98 -6.22 16.28
N ALA A 89 -11.65 -6.78 17.43
CA ALA A 89 -10.25 -7.05 17.80
C ALA A 89 -9.58 -8.01 16.80
N ALA A 90 -10.25 -9.10 16.41
CA ALA A 90 -9.75 -10.04 15.42
C ALA A 90 -9.55 -9.39 14.05
N PHE A 91 -10.50 -8.56 13.62
CA PHE A 91 -10.38 -7.79 12.38
C PHE A 91 -9.16 -6.85 12.38
N PHE A 92 -9.01 -6.01 13.42
CA PHE A 92 -7.87 -5.09 13.49
C PHE A 92 -6.54 -5.83 13.61
N TRP A 93 -6.53 -6.98 14.29
CA TRP A 93 -5.33 -7.81 14.38
C TRP A 93 -4.95 -8.40 13.01
N ALA A 94 -5.92 -8.95 12.27
CA ALA A 94 -5.70 -9.48 10.93
C ALA A 94 -5.28 -8.38 9.94
N LEU A 95 -5.92 -7.20 10.02
CA LEU A 95 -5.60 -6.04 9.18
C LEU A 95 -4.16 -5.56 9.45
N GLY A 96 -3.78 -5.42 10.73
CA GLY A 96 -2.44 -5.03 11.12
C GLY A 96 -1.38 -6.04 10.69
N LEU A 97 -1.69 -7.35 10.76
CA LEU A 97 -0.79 -8.41 10.30
C LEU A 97 -0.58 -8.34 8.78
N ALA A 98 -1.67 -8.21 8.02
CA ALA A 98 -1.62 -8.11 6.56
C ALA A 98 -0.89 -6.84 6.09
N TYR A 99 -1.11 -5.71 6.74
CA TYR A 99 -0.42 -4.47 6.43
C TYR A 99 1.08 -4.54 6.79
N SER A 100 1.42 -5.11 7.95
CA SER A 100 2.82 -5.34 8.33
C SER A 100 3.53 -6.26 7.34
N PHE A 101 2.86 -7.31 6.87
CA PHE A 101 3.38 -8.21 5.83
C PHE A 101 3.72 -7.43 4.55
N HIS A 102 2.82 -6.55 4.09
CA HIS A 102 3.07 -5.70 2.94
C HIS A 102 4.30 -4.81 3.14
N ILE A 103 4.38 -4.06 4.23
CA ILE A 103 5.47 -3.12 4.48
C ILE A 103 6.82 -3.84 4.56
N PHE A 104 6.91 -4.94 5.33
CA PHE A 104 8.19 -5.64 5.52
C PHE A 104 8.70 -6.29 4.24
N LEU A 105 7.82 -6.92 3.47
CA LEU A 105 8.25 -7.58 2.24
C LEU A 105 8.49 -6.57 1.12
N THR A 106 7.74 -5.47 1.04
CA THR A 106 8.05 -4.37 0.14
C THR A 106 9.42 -3.77 0.46
N TRP A 107 9.72 -3.54 1.74
CA TRP A 107 11.04 -3.06 2.17
C TRP A 107 12.17 -4.02 1.75
N ASP A 108 12.01 -5.31 1.97
CA ASP A 108 12.98 -6.33 1.55
C ASP A 108 13.22 -6.32 0.03
N ILE A 109 12.14 -6.28 -0.74
CA ILE A 109 12.21 -6.28 -2.19
C ILE A 109 12.85 -5.01 -2.75
N LEU A 110 12.59 -3.85 -2.15
CA LEU A 110 13.20 -2.58 -2.54
C LEU A 110 14.74 -2.57 -2.39
N HIS A 111 15.30 -3.45 -1.57
CA HIS A 111 16.76 -3.64 -1.46
C HIS A 111 17.35 -4.49 -2.58
N THR A 112 16.52 -5.07 -3.44
CA THR A 112 16.95 -5.82 -4.62
C THR A 112 16.71 -5.01 -5.89
N ARG A 113 17.40 -5.34 -6.99
CA ARG A 113 17.14 -4.68 -8.28
C ARG A 113 15.78 -5.10 -8.81
N GLN A 114 14.85 -4.13 -8.87
CA GLN A 114 13.51 -4.33 -9.40
C GLN A 114 13.36 -3.67 -10.77
N PRO A 115 12.96 -4.43 -11.82
CA PRO A 115 12.70 -3.88 -13.15
C PRO A 115 11.68 -2.74 -13.14
N ASP A 116 10.63 -2.86 -12.30
CA ASP A 116 9.57 -1.87 -12.16
C ASP A 116 10.12 -0.49 -11.77
N ILE A 117 11.06 -0.47 -10.82
CA ILE A 117 11.67 0.77 -10.32
C ILE A 117 12.65 1.32 -11.35
N THR A 118 13.48 0.44 -11.93
CA THR A 118 14.50 0.88 -12.89
C THR A 118 13.89 1.39 -14.19
N SER A 119 12.77 0.84 -14.63
CA SER A 119 12.06 1.28 -15.85
C SER A 119 11.45 2.68 -15.71
N GLN A 120 11.01 3.06 -14.52
CA GLN A 120 10.42 4.38 -14.23
C GLN A 120 11.45 5.40 -13.73
N GLY A 121 12.64 4.94 -13.32
CA GLY A 121 13.68 5.76 -12.70
C GLY A 121 13.54 5.85 -11.17
N TYR A 122 14.68 5.78 -10.47
CA TYR A 122 14.73 5.64 -9.00
C TYR A 122 14.05 6.79 -8.25
N LEU A 123 14.35 8.05 -8.63
CA LEU A 123 13.82 9.22 -7.94
C LEU A 123 12.29 9.31 -8.11
N PHE A 124 11.80 9.16 -9.34
CA PHE A 124 10.37 9.19 -9.62
C PHE A 124 9.64 8.08 -8.88
N SER A 125 10.15 6.85 -8.94
CA SER A 125 9.57 5.70 -8.23
C SER A 125 9.53 5.94 -6.72
N ALA A 126 10.61 6.45 -6.13
CA ALA A 126 10.67 6.73 -4.69
C ALA A 126 9.60 7.75 -4.27
N VAL A 127 9.42 8.83 -5.02
CA VAL A 127 8.39 9.85 -4.76
C VAL A 127 6.99 9.26 -4.86
N ILE A 128 6.69 8.51 -5.93
CA ILE A 128 5.36 7.90 -6.12
C ILE A 128 5.06 6.86 -5.03
N ILE A 129 6.02 6.01 -4.68
CA ILE A 129 5.86 5.01 -3.62
C ILE A 129 5.64 5.70 -2.27
N PHE A 130 6.41 6.74 -1.95
CA PHE A 130 6.24 7.50 -0.72
C PHE A 130 4.87 8.16 -0.63
N LEU A 131 4.44 8.88 -1.67
CA LEU A 131 3.13 9.54 -1.73
C LEU A 131 1.99 8.52 -1.66
N GLY A 132 2.10 7.41 -2.39
CA GLY A 132 1.11 6.33 -2.36
C GLY A 132 0.95 5.72 -0.97
N ASN A 133 2.05 5.37 -0.30
CA ASN A 133 2.01 4.85 1.07
C ASN A 133 1.47 5.88 2.07
N SER A 134 1.83 7.16 1.94
CA SER A 134 1.32 8.25 2.77
C SER A 134 -0.20 8.38 2.61
N MET A 135 -0.70 8.34 1.38
CA MET A 135 -2.14 8.39 1.11
C MET A 135 -2.89 7.19 1.70
N ILE A 136 -2.35 5.98 1.57
CA ILE A 136 -2.94 4.76 2.18
C ILE A 136 -2.94 4.87 3.72
N ALA A 137 -1.87 5.40 4.33
CA ALA A 137 -1.81 5.60 5.76
C ALA A 137 -2.89 6.59 6.25
N VAL A 138 -3.06 7.72 5.56
CA VAL A 138 -4.12 8.72 5.87
C VAL A 138 -5.52 8.11 5.73
N LEU A 139 -5.78 7.36 4.67
CA LEU A 139 -7.06 6.66 4.49
C LEU A 139 -7.31 5.61 5.59
N GLY A 140 -6.26 4.87 5.97
CA GLY A 140 -6.31 3.90 7.07
C GLY A 140 -6.60 4.56 8.42
N MET A 141 -5.96 5.68 8.72
CA MET A 141 -6.24 6.47 9.94
C MET A 141 -7.68 6.97 9.98
N LYS A 142 -8.21 7.44 8.87
CA LYS A 142 -9.62 7.85 8.76
C LYS A 142 -10.56 6.69 9.05
N PHE A 143 -10.25 5.48 8.58
CA PHE A 143 -11.06 4.31 8.82
C PHE A 143 -11.04 3.86 10.30
N VAL A 144 -9.89 3.95 10.97
CA VAL A 144 -9.73 3.56 12.39
C VAL A 144 -10.33 4.62 13.32
N SER A 145 -10.27 5.88 12.94
CA SER A 145 -10.72 7.01 13.77
C SER A 145 -12.08 7.53 13.33
N ASN A 146 -13.14 7.11 14.05
CA ASN A 146 -14.51 7.59 13.79
C ASN A 146 -14.70 9.09 14.00
N GLY A 147 -13.72 9.80 14.58
CA GLY A 147 -13.78 11.23 14.91
C GLY A 147 -13.13 12.17 13.91
N ILE A 148 -12.26 11.67 13.01
CA ILE A 148 -11.51 12.53 12.09
C ILE A 148 -12.25 12.62 10.74
N GLY A 149 -12.78 13.79 10.42
CA GLY A 149 -13.37 14.09 9.12
C GLY A 149 -12.32 14.31 8.02
N PHE A 150 -12.64 14.01 6.76
CA PHE A 150 -11.76 14.35 5.61
C PHE A 150 -11.43 15.86 5.57
N SER A 151 -12.38 16.71 5.95
CA SER A 151 -12.15 18.15 6.06
C SER A 151 -11.07 18.51 7.07
N GLN A 152 -11.01 17.83 8.21
CA GLN A 152 -9.97 18.03 9.22
C GLN A 152 -8.60 17.59 8.73
N ILE A 153 -8.52 16.45 8.03
CA ILE A 153 -7.27 15.97 7.41
C ILE A 153 -6.79 16.97 6.36
N ALA A 154 -7.69 17.42 5.47
CA ALA A 154 -7.37 18.40 4.43
C ALA A 154 -6.94 19.75 5.02
N TYR A 155 -7.61 20.20 6.09
CA TYR A 155 -7.24 21.43 6.79
C TYR A 155 -5.86 21.31 7.44
N SER A 156 -5.58 20.22 8.16
CA SER A 156 -4.28 19.99 8.79
C SER A 156 -3.15 19.92 7.76
N LEU A 157 -3.33 19.17 6.67
CA LEU A 157 -2.34 19.12 5.59
C LEU A 157 -2.12 20.49 4.94
N GLY A 158 -3.19 21.25 4.70
CA GLY A 158 -3.10 22.60 4.14
C GLY A 158 -2.38 23.57 5.07
N SER A 159 -2.63 23.50 6.38
CA SER A 159 -1.94 24.34 7.38
C SER A 159 -0.44 24.01 7.46
N GLU A 160 -0.07 22.74 7.49
CA GLU A 160 1.34 22.31 7.52
C GLU A 160 2.10 22.72 6.25
N VAL A 161 1.47 22.59 5.09
CA VAL A 161 2.06 23.04 3.83
C VAL A 161 2.27 24.57 3.85
N SER A 162 1.27 25.33 4.28
CA SER A 162 1.38 26.81 4.33
C SER A 162 2.45 27.26 5.33
N GLU A 163 2.56 26.61 6.48
CA GLU A 163 3.60 26.87 7.49
C GLU A 163 5.00 26.58 6.91
N THR A 164 5.16 25.45 6.23
CA THR A 164 6.41 25.08 5.57
C THR A 164 6.82 26.11 4.53
N TYR A 165 5.89 26.58 3.69
CA TYR A 165 6.17 27.64 2.72
C TYR A 165 6.58 28.95 3.41
N ARG A 166 5.94 29.31 4.53
CA ARG A 166 6.29 30.50 5.30
C ARG A 166 7.70 30.41 5.88
N ILE A 167 8.07 29.24 6.42
CA ILE A 167 9.42 29.00 6.95
C ILE A 167 10.47 29.09 5.84
N ILE A 168 10.26 28.43 4.71
CA ILE A 168 11.18 28.49 3.57
C ILE A 168 11.30 29.93 3.04
N GLY A 169 10.18 30.67 2.92
CA GLY A 169 10.19 32.06 2.50
C GLY A 169 10.96 32.99 3.44
N SER A 170 10.90 32.73 4.75
CA SER A 170 11.67 33.50 5.73
C SER A 170 13.18 33.26 5.64
N PHE A 171 13.60 32.06 5.31
CA PHE A 171 15.03 31.78 5.04
C PHE A 171 15.53 32.48 3.78
N ALA A 172 14.70 32.56 2.74
CA ALA A 172 15.06 33.20 1.47
C ALA A 172 15.14 34.74 1.56
N GLN A 173 14.52 35.36 2.58
CA GLN A 173 14.56 36.81 2.81
C GLN A 173 15.70 37.25 3.74
N ASN A 174 16.27 36.33 4.53
CA ASN A 174 17.31 36.61 5.52
C ASN A 174 18.72 36.14 5.09
N GLY A 175 18.85 35.60 3.88
CA GLY A 175 20.12 35.22 3.24
C GLY A 175 20.37 36.03 1.99
#